data_59cee6d1152c382d12a6b202333e9689
#
_entry.id   59cee6d1152c382d12a6b202333e9689
#
_cell.length_a   1.000
_cell.length_b   1.000
_cell.length_c   1.000
_cell.angle_alpha   90.00
_cell.angle_beta   90.00
_cell.angle_gamma   90.00
#
_symmetry.space_group_name_H-M   'P 1'
#
loop_
_entity.id
_entity.type
_entity.pdbx_description
1 polymer ?
#
loop_
_entity_poly.entity_id
_entity_poly.type
_entity_poly.pdbx_seq_one_letter_code
_entity_poly.pdbx_strand_id
1 'polypeptide(L)'
;MVGYWHWHSLHNAIETYWKGLLGHDFEPNPTYNEAKTIGADFNRLNDDLLGFRKKNDVAFFVSNEAMTGFDDFSFGWFSSEKYNDILRPFYDALYKMNVGVDFVDPSTIERLDNYKMIIVPILYAASDEILEALNTYVENGGHIVYTFKSGFSDENVKVRHTKQPGLIRKVTGNYYNQIVKPENVTIKGDQYKLDAKDEEVKYFMELLTTDSDTEVLAYYDHPVWGNYAAITENKYGKGLATYIGFMPGDKLIGEIFKDQLKKANLWGKDQELTFPIIIKTGVNKKGKTIRYFLNYSAKKQSLDYKYGKGSELLKGATIQSGQLLTLEPWGVQIIEEN
;
A
#
# COMPACT_ATOMS: atom_id res chain seq x y z
N MET A 1 -0.64 6.13 -22.41
CA MET A 1 -1.77 5.98 -23.36
C MET A 1 -3.04 5.99 -22.54
N VAL A 2 -4.08 6.72 -23.00
CA VAL A 2 -5.42 6.69 -22.42
C VAL A 2 -6.35 6.12 -23.50
N GLY A 3 -7.12 5.11 -23.15
CA GLY A 3 -8.12 4.50 -24.03
C GLY A 3 -9.51 4.70 -23.45
N TYR A 4 -10.47 5.04 -24.27
CA TYR A 4 -11.86 5.15 -23.87
C TYR A 4 -12.67 3.98 -24.43
N TRP A 5 -13.60 3.49 -23.65
CA TRP A 5 -14.52 2.43 -24.00
C TRP A 5 -15.94 2.90 -23.66
N HIS A 6 -16.83 3.11 -24.60
CA HIS A 6 -16.82 2.95 -26.06
C HIS A 6 -16.72 4.30 -26.81
N TRP A 7 -16.66 4.27 -28.16
CA TRP A 7 -16.80 5.47 -28.98
C TRP A 7 -18.21 6.08 -28.86
N HIS A 8 -19.23 5.28 -28.96
CA HIS A 8 -20.62 5.67 -28.70
C HIS A 8 -21.33 4.63 -27.84
N SER A 9 -22.45 5.02 -27.23
CA SER A 9 -23.27 4.11 -26.43
C SER A 9 -23.88 3.02 -27.33
N LEU A 10 -23.90 1.77 -26.83
CA LEU A 10 -24.44 0.63 -27.58
C LEU A 10 -25.96 0.71 -27.67
N HIS A 11 -26.52 0.28 -28.85
CA HIS A 11 -27.94 0.27 -29.12
C HIS A 11 -28.58 -1.08 -28.83
N ASN A 12 -27.79 -2.13 -28.66
CA ASN A 12 -28.26 -3.50 -28.52
C ASN A 12 -27.58 -4.20 -27.32
N ALA A 13 -28.18 -5.28 -26.87
CA ALA A 13 -27.70 -6.13 -25.78
C ALA A 13 -27.79 -5.47 -24.40
N ILE A 14 -27.20 -6.12 -23.41
CA ILE A 14 -27.27 -5.70 -22.00
C ILE A 14 -26.42 -4.48 -21.66
N GLU A 15 -25.50 -4.09 -22.54
CA GLU A 15 -24.59 -2.97 -22.32
C GLU A 15 -25.11 -1.62 -22.83
N THR A 16 -26.39 -1.50 -23.10
CA THR A 16 -27.03 -0.26 -23.56
C THR A 16 -26.95 0.87 -22.52
N TYR A 17 -26.70 0.57 -21.24
CA TYR A 17 -26.49 1.54 -20.17
C TYR A 17 -25.08 2.11 -20.09
N TRP A 18 -24.11 1.48 -20.73
CA TRP A 18 -22.71 1.90 -20.71
C TRP A 18 -22.55 3.13 -21.61
N LYS A 19 -22.01 4.18 -20.97
CA LYS A 19 -21.85 5.49 -21.63
C LYS A 19 -20.63 5.48 -22.54
N GLY A 20 -20.85 5.71 -23.85
CA GLY A 20 -19.78 6.01 -24.76
C GLY A 20 -19.32 7.48 -24.67
N LEU A 21 -18.30 7.84 -25.44
CA LEU A 21 -17.89 9.24 -25.65
C LEU A 21 -19.02 10.03 -26.34
N LEU A 22 -19.73 9.41 -27.26
CA LEU A 22 -20.95 9.96 -27.87
C LEU A 22 -22.19 9.33 -27.23
N GLY A 23 -23.31 10.05 -27.29
CA GLY A 23 -24.62 9.55 -26.87
C GLY A 23 -25.15 8.43 -27.80
N HIS A 24 -26.34 7.92 -27.50
CA HIS A 24 -27.03 6.98 -28.40
C HIS A 24 -27.44 7.62 -29.74
N ASP A 25 -27.57 8.94 -29.77
CA ASP A 25 -27.83 9.78 -30.94
C ASP A 25 -26.57 10.11 -31.73
N PHE A 26 -25.42 9.56 -31.36
CA PHE A 26 -24.07 9.83 -31.93
C PHE A 26 -23.61 11.27 -31.75
N GLU A 27 -24.24 12.05 -30.90
CA GLU A 27 -23.85 13.43 -30.64
C GLU A 27 -22.94 13.55 -29.42
N PRO A 28 -22.10 14.61 -29.35
CA PRO A 28 -21.26 14.91 -28.19
C PRO A 28 -22.09 15.08 -26.91
N ASN A 29 -21.64 14.41 -25.86
CA ASN A 29 -22.20 14.50 -24.51
C ASN A 29 -21.17 15.13 -23.54
N PRO A 30 -21.47 15.34 -22.26
CA PRO A 30 -20.52 15.87 -21.29
C PRO A 30 -19.19 15.10 -21.23
N THR A 31 -19.23 13.77 -21.32
CA THR A 31 -18.03 12.91 -21.32
C THR A 31 -17.14 13.18 -22.55
N TYR A 32 -17.73 13.39 -23.72
CA TYR A 32 -16.99 13.78 -24.92
C TYR A 32 -16.27 15.12 -24.74
N ASN A 33 -16.94 16.11 -24.16
CA ASN A 33 -16.37 17.43 -23.95
C ASN A 33 -15.18 17.39 -22.96
N GLU A 34 -15.29 16.59 -21.90
CA GLU A 34 -14.19 16.36 -20.97
C GLU A 34 -13.02 15.64 -21.63
N ALA A 35 -13.28 14.57 -22.38
CA ALA A 35 -12.26 13.82 -23.11
C ALA A 35 -11.54 14.69 -24.16
N LYS A 36 -12.27 15.58 -24.83
CA LYS A 36 -11.72 16.57 -25.77
C LYS A 36 -10.75 17.52 -25.08
N THR A 37 -11.12 18.05 -23.91
CA THR A 37 -10.27 18.93 -23.11
C THR A 37 -9.00 18.21 -22.64
N ILE A 38 -9.15 17.01 -22.10
CA ILE A 38 -8.01 16.17 -21.67
C ILE A 38 -7.08 15.85 -22.84
N GLY A 39 -7.63 15.50 -24.02
CA GLY A 39 -6.84 15.22 -25.21
C GLY A 39 -6.06 16.46 -25.70
N ALA A 40 -6.69 17.63 -25.67
CA ALA A 40 -6.02 18.90 -26.01
C ALA A 40 -4.87 19.23 -25.03
N ASP A 41 -5.09 19.05 -23.74
CA ASP A 41 -4.06 19.25 -22.72
C ASP A 41 -2.90 18.26 -22.88
N PHE A 42 -3.16 16.97 -23.12
CA PHE A 42 -2.09 16.01 -23.39
C PHE A 42 -1.28 16.36 -24.64
N ASN A 43 -1.91 16.83 -25.72
CA ASN A 43 -1.20 17.28 -26.90
C ASN A 43 -0.31 18.49 -26.60
N ARG A 44 -0.82 19.47 -25.87
CA ARG A 44 -0.09 20.68 -25.50
C ARG A 44 1.09 20.40 -24.57
N LEU A 45 0.91 19.48 -23.63
CA LEU A 45 1.89 19.13 -22.59
C LEU A 45 2.75 17.91 -22.95
N ASN A 46 2.63 17.39 -24.17
CA ASN A 46 3.32 16.17 -24.57
C ASN A 46 4.83 16.21 -24.28
N ASP A 47 5.50 17.32 -24.62
CA ASP A 47 6.95 17.45 -24.43
C ASP A 47 7.38 17.52 -22.95
N ASP A 48 6.48 17.95 -22.07
CA ASP A 48 6.73 18.07 -20.65
C ASP A 48 6.37 16.80 -19.88
N LEU A 49 5.40 16.03 -20.37
CA LEU A 49 4.91 14.82 -19.70
C LEU A 49 5.42 13.52 -20.32
N LEU A 50 6.00 13.57 -21.53
CA LEU A 50 6.47 12.37 -22.24
C LEU A 50 7.55 11.66 -21.43
N GLY A 51 7.39 10.33 -21.33
CA GLY A 51 8.33 9.47 -20.60
C GLY A 51 8.33 9.68 -19.10
N PHE A 52 7.25 10.24 -18.54
CA PHE A 52 7.07 10.33 -17.09
C PHE A 52 7.19 8.96 -16.44
N ARG A 53 8.09 8.86 -15.46
CA ARG A 53 8.34 7.63 -14.70
C ARG A 53 8.30 7.94 -13.22
N LYS A 54 7.52 7.18 -12.51
CA LYS A 54 7.59 7.12 -11.05
C LYS A 54 8.70 6.18 -10.63
N LYS A 55 9.36 6.50 -9.53
CA LYS A 55 10.22 5.59 -8.81
C LYS A 55 9.57 5.33 -7.46
N ASN A 56 9.17 4.10 -7.22
CA ASN A 56 8.64 3.68 -5.94
C ASN A 56 9.76 2.96 -5.16
N ASP A 57 9.92 3.32 -3.89
CA ASP A 57 10.87 2.67 -2.98
C ASP A 57 10.19 1.59 -2.10
N VAL A 58 8.87 1.41 -2.28
CA VAL A 58 8.04 0.42 -1.56
C VAL A 58 7.37 -0.51 -2.56
N ALA A 59 7.30 -1.79 -2.23
CA ALA A 59 6.50 -2.74 -2.99
C ALA A 59 5.70 -3.68 -2.08
N PHE A 60 4.60 -4.20 -2.62
CA PHE A 60 3.92 -5.37 -2.09
C PHE A 60 4.49 -6.62 -2.76
N PHE A 61 4.81 -7.63 -1.96
CA PHE A 61 5.04 -8.97 -2.47
C PHE A 61 3.72 -9.74 -2.44
N VAL A 62 3.26 -10.17 -3.60
CA VAL A 62 1.99 -10.90 -3.77
C VAL A 62 2.23 -12.19 -4.55
N SER A 63 1.42 -13.20 -4.31
CA SER A 63 1.53 -14.50 -4.98
C SER A 63 0.15 -15.04 -5.27
N ASN A 64 -0.04 -15.59 -6.47
CA ASN A 64 -1.27 -16.25 -6.86
C ASN A 64 -1.54 -17.50 -6.00
N GLU A 65 -0.49 -18.24 -5.66
CA GLU A 65 -0.57 -19.41 -4.79
C GLU A 65 -1.06 -19.04 -3.40
N ALA A 66 -0.50 -17.95 -2.83
CA ALA A 66 -0.93 -17.45 -1.53
C ALA A 66 -2.38 -16.92 -1.57
N MET A 67 -2.75 -16.21 -2.64
CA MET A 67 -4.10 -15.68 -2.83
C MET A 67 -5.12 -16.81 -2.96
N THR A 68 -4.90 -17.76 -3.87
CA THR A 68 -5.80 -18.89 -4.12
C THR A 68 -5.90 -19.78 -2.89
N GLY A 69 -4.76 -20.14 -2.29
CA GLY A 69 -4.72 -20.97 -1.09
C GLY A 69 -5.44 -20.32 0.09
N PHE A 70 -5.24 -19.02 0.30
CA PHE A 70 -5.96 -18.30 1.36
C PHE A 70 -7.46 -18.16 1.05
N ASP A 71 -7.85 -17.88 -0.19
CA ASP A 71 -9.25 -17.72 -0.56
C ASP A 71 -10.07 -19.02 -0.42
N ASP A 72 -9.42 -20.18 -0.62
CA ASP A 72 -10.06 -21.48 -0.43
C ASP A 72 -10.10 -21.92 1.05
N PHE A 73 -9.04 -21.62 1.81
CA PHE A 73 -8.92 -22.07 3.21
C PHE A 73 -9.02 -20.94 4.24
N SER A 74 -8.96 -19.68 3.82
CA SER A 74 -9.11 -18.41 4.54
C SER A 74 -8.92 -18.50 6.09
N PHE A 75 -9.81 -17.89 6.84
CA PHE A 75 -9.89 -18.04 8.30
C PHE A 75 -10.78 -19.23 8.73
N GLY A 76 -11.19 -20.11 7.79
CA GLY A 76 -12.13 -21.18 8.03
C GLY A 76 -13.48 -20.62 8.54
N TRP A 77 -13.89 -21.02 9.72
CA TRP A 77 -15.13 -20.55 10.36
C TRP A 77 -15.00 -19.18 11.08
N PHE A 78 -13.77 -18.60 11.16
CA PHE A 78 -13.55 -17.38 11.94
C PHE A 78 -14.10 -16.15 11.22
N SER A 79 -13.92 -16.11 9.91
CA SER A 79 -14.29 -14.99 9.07
C SER A 79 -14.41 -15.42 7.59
N SER A 80 -15.18 -14.68 6.81
CA SER A 80 -15.38 -14.90 5.38
C SER A 80 -14.49 -14.04 4.50
N GLU A 81 -13.65 -13.20 5.08
CA GLU A 81 -12.75 -12.32 4.34
C GLU A 81 -11.80 -13.11 3.44
N LYS A 82 -11.57 -12.56 2.27
CA LYS A 82 -10.70 -13.08 1.23
C LYS A 82 -9.38 -12.29 1.21
N TYR A 83 -8.42 -12.78 0.46
CA TYR A 83 -7.09 -12.17 0.34
C TYR A 83 -7.14 -10.67 0.04
N ASN A 84 -7.97 -10.26 -0.92
CA ASN A 84 -8.11 -8.85 -1.28
C ASN A 84 -8.74 -7.99 -0.19
N ASP A 85 -9.61 -8.55 0.66
CA ASP A 85 -10.20 -7.83 1.78
C ASP A 85 -9.16 -7.49 2.85
N ILE A 86 -8.11 -8.31 2.93
CA ILE A 86 -6.96 -8.07 3.82
C ILE A 86 -5.92 -7.15 3.15
N LEU A 87 -5.55 -7.41 1.90
CA LEU A 87 -4.52 -6.62 1.21
C LEU A 87 -4.94 -5.16 1.03
N ARG A 88 -6.19 -4.91 0.66
CA ARG A 88 -6.68 -3.58 0.30
C ARG A 88 -6.54 -2.54 1.42
N PRO A 89 -6.90 -2.79 2.69
CA PRO A 89 -6.67 -1.82 3.77
C PRO A 89 -5.20 -1.39 3.93
N PHE A 90 -4.26 -2.30 3.74
CA PHE A 90 -2.82 -1.98 3.77
C PHE A 90 -2.42 -1.10 2.59
N TYR A 91 -2.91 -1.41 1.38
CA TYR A 91 -2.69 -0.58 0.20
C TYR A 91 -3.30 0.82 0.36
N ASP A 92 -4.55 0.89 0.82
CA ASP A 92 -5.28 2.15 0.98
C ASP A 92 -4.63 3.08 2.00
N ALA A 93 -4.04 2.53 3.07
CA ALA A 93 -3.30 3.29 4.05
C ALA A 93 -2.07 3.98 3.42
N LEU A 94 -1.26 3.25 2.65
CA LEU A 94 -0.11 3.81 1.93
C LEU A 94 -0.54 4.82 0.87
N TYR A 95 -1.60 4.51 0.12
CA TYR A 95 -2.15 5.42 -0.89
C TYR A 95 -2.55 6.77 -0.28
N LYS A 96 -3.27 6.76 0.85
CA LYS A 96 -3.69 7.96 1.58
C LYS A 96 -2.52 8.74 2.18
N MET A 97 -1.40 8.06 2.46
CA MET A 97 -0.14 8.67 2.93
C MET A 97 0.77 9.13 1.77
N ASN A 98 0.28 9.12 0.54
CA ASN A 98 1.05 9.52 -0.63
C ASN A 98 2.31 8.67 -0.88
N VAL A 99 2.28 7.40 -0.50
CA VAL A 99 3.34 6.43 -0.79
C VAL A 99 2.99 5.68 -2.08
N GLY A 100 3.83 5.82 -3.08
CA GLY A 100 3.72 5.02 -4.30
C GLY A 100 4.25 3.61 -4.05
N VAL A 101 3.54 2.61 -4.56
CA VAL A 101 3.93 1.21 -4.41
C VAL A 101 3.95 0.50 -5.76
N ASP A 102 4.85 -0.46 -5.90
CA ASP A 102 4.87 -1.44 -6.98
C ASP A 102 4.41 -2.81 -6.43
N PHE A 103 4.25 -3.78 -7.33
CA PHE A 103 3.97 -5.15 -6.98
C PHE A 103 5.12 -6.03 -7.49
N VAL A 104 5.59 -6.92 -6.63
CA VAL A 104 6.58 -7.98 -6.92
C VAL A 104 5.90 -9.31 -6.65
N ASP A 105 6.16 -10.27 -7.48
CA ASP A 105 5.62 -11.63 -7.39
C ASP A 105 6.76 -12.66 -7.52
N PRO A 106 6.49 -13.97 -7.35
CA PRO A 106 7.51 -15.00 -7.49
C PRO A 106 8.30 -14.97 -8.81
N SER A 107 7.67 -14.53 -9.91
CA SER A 107 8.34 -14.46 -11.23
C SER A 107 9.27 -13.25 -11.39
N THR A 108 9.20 -12.31 -10.47
CA THR A 108 9.98 -11.05 -10.46
C THR A 108 10.74 -10.85 -9.15
N ILE A 109 11.00 -11.95 -8.43
CA ILE A 109 11.58 -11.94 -7.08
C ILE A 109 12.99 -11.32 -7.05
N GLU A 110 13.73 -11.36 -8.15
CA GLU A 110 15.04 -10.71 -8.30
C GLU A 110 14.96 -9.18 -8.21
N ARG A 111 13.75 -8.61 -8.28
CA ARG A 111 13.53 -7.15 -8.17
C ARG A 111 13.40 -6.66 -6.74
N LEU A 112 13.42 -7.54 -5.72
CA LEU A 112 13.29 -7.14 -4.31
C LEU A 112 14.30 -6.07 -3.92
N ASP A 113 15.56 -6.18 -4.36
CA ASP A 113 16.63 -5.24 -4.05
C ASP A 113 16.43 -3.84 -4.63
N ASN A 114 15.46 -3.65 -5.52
CA ASN A 114 15.11 -2.32 -6.03
C ASN A 114 14.30 -1.48 -5.02
N TYR A 115 13.80 -2.09 -3.95
CA TYR A 115 12.91 -1.46 -2.99
C TYR A 115 13.57 -1.40 -1.61
N LYS A 116 13.31 -0.30 -0.89
CA LYS A 116 13.77 -0.13 0.49
C LYS A 116 12.87 -0.84 1.49
N MET A 117 11.58 -0.97 1.16
CA MET A 117 10.61 -1.64 2.02
C MET A 117 9.70 -2.54 1.19
N ILE A 118 9.53 -3.78 1.66
CA ILE A 118 8.61 -4.76 1.10
C ILE A 118 7.52 -5.07 2.12
N ILE A 119 6.27 -5.04 1.68
CA ILE A 119 5.12 -5.45 2.49
C ILE A 119 4.63 -6.79 1.97
N VAL A 120 4.46 -7.74 2.86
CA VAL A 120 4.10 -9.13 2.55
C VAL A 120 2.78 -9.45 3.26
N PRO A 121 1.63 -9.12 2.63
CA PRO A 121 0.33 -9.46 3.20
C PRO A 121 0.04 -10.94 2.98
N ILE A 122 -0.25 -11.65 4.06
CA ILE A 122 -0.73 -13.04 4.06
C ILE A 122 -0.01 -13.92 3.02
N LEU A 123 1.29 -14.07 3.12
CA LEU A 123 2.01 -15.04 2.28
C LEU A 123 1.69 -16.46 2.76
N TYR A 124 0.41 -16.85 2.61
CA TYR A 124 -0.19 -18.06 3.18
C TYR A 124 0.47 -19.33 2.65
N ALA A 125 0.69 -19.39 1.34
CA ALA A 125 1.36 -20.49 0.66
C ALA A 125 2.57 -19.96 -0.12
N ALA A 126 3.73 -20.57 0.09
CA ALA A 126 4.96 -20.23 -0.62
C ALA A 126 5.96 -21.39 -0.58
N SER A 127 6.78 -21.53 -1.63
CA SER A 127 7.90 -22.46 -1.62
C SER A 127 9.02 -21.98 -0.68
N ASP A 128 9.93 -22.90 -0.34
CA ASP A 128 11.07 -22.59 0.52
C ASP A 128 11.99 -21.57 -0.14
N GLU A 129 12.16 -21.64 -1.47
CA GLU A 129 13.00 -20.70 -2.24
C GLU A 129 12.50 -19.26 -2.13
N ILE A 130 11.17 -19.06 -2.20
CA ILE A 130 10.57 -17.73 -2.05
C ILE A 130 10.82 -17.19 -0.64
N LEU A 131 10.59 -18.00 0.39
CA LEU A 131 10.81 -17.58 1.78
C LEU A 131 12.28 -17.28 2.06
N GLU A 132 13.22 -18.06 1.50
CA GLU A 132 14.67 -17.80 1.64
C GLU A 132 15.11 -16.57 0.86
N ALA A 133 14.53 -16.27 -0.29
CA ALA A 133 14.80 -15.04 -1.02
C ALA A 133 14.35 -13.79 -0.22
N LEU A 134 13.18 -13.83 0.41
CA LEU A 134 12.72 -12.78 1.31
C LEU A 134 13.60 -12.65 2.56
N ASN A 135 14.08 -13.75 3.13
CA ASN A 135 15.03 -13.75 4.23
C ASN A 135 16.37 -13.10 3.82
N THR A 136 16.88 -13.44 2.63
CA THR A 136 18.11 -12.88 2.07
C THR A 136 17.98 -11.38 1.83
N TYR A 137 16.84 -10.92 1.34
CA TYR A 137 16.55 -9.49 1.20
C TYR A 137 16.71 -8.74 2.54
N VAL A 138 16.18 -9.29 3.64
CA VAL A 138 16.34 -8.69 4.97
C VAL A 138 17.80 -8.74 5.42
N GLU A 139 18.49 -9.89 5.27
CA GLU A 139 19.89 -10.05 5.66
C GLU A 139 20.79 -9.01 4.99
N ASN A 140 20.52 -8.67 3.73
CA ASN A 140 21.26 -7.70 2.94
C ASN A 140 20.94 -6.23 3.26
N GLY A 141 19.92 -5.95 4.07
CA GLY A 141 19.59 -4.59 4.52
C GLY A 141 18.18 -4.13 4.14
N GLY A 142 17.36 -5.00 3.57
CA GLY A 142 15.97 -4.69 3.25
C GLY A 142 15.12 -4.55 4.51
N HIS A 143 14.08 -3.73 4.42
CA HIS A 143 13.06 -3.57 5.45
C HIS A 143 11.80 -4.32 5.00
N ILE A 144 11.35 -5.31 5.77
CA ILE A 144 10.19 -6.12 5.44
C ILE A 144 9.10 -6.02 6.51
N VAL A 145 7.84 -5.98 6.07
CA VAL A 145 6.68 -6.00 6.95
C VAL A 145 5.81 -7.21 6.58
N TYR A 146 5.85 -8.22 7.41
CA TYR A 146 4.98 -9.39 7.28
C TYR A 146 3.67 -9.19 8.03
N THR A 147 2.59 -9.75 7.50
CA THR A 147 1.36 -9.91 8.26
C THR A 147 1.15 -11.37 8.66
N PHE A 148 0.21 -11.60 9.54
CA PHE A 148 -0.22 -12.92 10.01
C PHE A 148 -0.39 -13.93 8.87
N LYS A 149 -0.29 -15.22 9.18
CA LYS A 149 -0.31 -16.35 8.23
C LYS A 149 0.76 -16.32 7.14
N SER A 150 1.75 -15.44 7.19
CA SER A 150 2.88 -15.49 6.27
C SER A 150 3.79 -16.68 6.60
N GLY A 151 4.23 -17.43 5.56
CA GLY A 151 5.07 -18.61 5.74
C GLY A 151 4.36 -19.83 6.33
N PHE A 152 3.01 -19.83 6.38
CA PHE A 152 2.20 -20.82 7.08
C PHE A 152 2.22 -22.19 6.40
N SER A 153 2.07 -22.24 5.09
CA SER A 153 2.07 -23.48 4.31
C SER A 153 3.12 -23.49 3.19
N ASP A 154 3.41 -24.66 2.65
CA ASP A 154 4.18 -24.81 1.42
C ASP A 154 3.32 -24.44 0.18
N GLU A 155 3.92 -24.50 -1.00
CA GLU A 155 3.26 -24.18 -2.29
C GLU A 155 2.10 -25.09 -2.63
N ASN A 156 1.98 -26.25 -1.99
CA ASN A 156 0.87 -27.20 -2.13
C ASN A 156 -0.21 -26.99 -1.06
N VAL A 157 -0.16 -25.86 -0.34
CA VAL A 157 -1.10 -25.52 0.75
C VAL A 157 -1.02 -26.48 1.94
N LYS A 158 0.04 -27.26 2.06
CA LYS A 158 0.29 -28.13 3.20
C LYS A 158 0.91 -27.30 4.33
N VAL A 159 0.25 -27.26 5.48
CA VAL A 159 0.76 -26.56 6.67
C VAL A 159 2.13 -27.13 7.07
N ARG A 160 3.09 -26.25 7.29
CA ARG A 160 4.46 -26.61 7.67
C ARG A 160 4.49 -27.25 9.05
N HIS A 161 5.29 -28.32 9.21
CA HIS A 161 5.47 -29.03 10.48
C HIS A 161 6.43 -28.34 11.45
N THR A 162 7.09 -27.27 11.03
CA THR A 162 8.00 -26.48 11.85
C THR A 162 7.21 -25.48 12.72
N LYS A 163 7.88 -24.88 13.70
CA LYS A 163 7.30 -23.74 14.44
C LYS A 163 6.95 -22.62 13.46
N GLN A 164 5.73 -22.13 13.54
CA GLN A 164 5.28 -21.02 12.71
C GLN A 164 5.96 -19.69 13.16
N PRO A 165 6.24 -18.78 12.23
CA PRO A 165 5.88 -18.76 10.81
C PRO A 165 6.88 -19.46 9.87
N GLY A 166 7.30 -20.64 10.17
CA GLY A 166 8.14 -21.47 9.30
C GLY A 166 9.54 -20.88 9.08
N LEU A 167 10.00 -20.86 7.82
CA LEU A 167 11.35 -20.42 7.46
C LEU A 167 11.62 -18.93 7.72
N ILE A 168 10.59 -18.09 7.67
CA ILE A 168 10.77 -16.66 7.97
C ILE A 168 10.97 -16.38 9.45
N ARG A 169 10.76 -17.37 10.33
CA ARG A 169 10.96 -17.23 11.78
C ARG A 169 12.35 -16.68 12.12
N LYS A 170 13.39 -17.09 11.39
CA LYS A 170 14.76 -16.64 11.66
C LYS A 170 14.95 -15.12 11.50
N VAL A 171 14.20 -14.50 10.57
CA VAL A 171 14.29 -13.05 10.34
C VAL A 171 13.27 -12.28 11.17
N THR A 172 12.10 -12.86 11.45
CA THR A 172 11.06 -12.20 12.25
C THR A 172 11.33 -12.28 13.75
N GLY A 173 12.20 -13.21 14.21
CA GLY A 173 12.58 -13.37 15.62
C GLY A 173 11.43 -13.75 16.52
N ASN A 174 10.34 -14.29 15.98
CA ASN A 174 9.17 -14.71 16.74
C ASN A 174 8.66 -16.08 16.28
N TYR A 175 7.82 -16.69 17.10
CA TYR A 175 7.11 -17.89 16.73
C TYR A 175 5.74 -17.94 17.42
N TYR A 176 4.85 -18.77 16.87
CA TYR A 176 3.56 -19.08 17.48
C TYR A 176 3.19 -20.54 17.26
N ASN A 177 2.35 -21.07 18.14
CA ASN A 177 1.74 -22.38 18.04
C ASN A 177 0.24 -22.37 18.36
N GLN A 178 -0.31 -21.18 18.59
CA GLN A 178 -1.71 -20.96 18.89
C GLN A 178 -2.26 -19.84 18.05
N ILE A 179 -3.42 -20.09 17.47
CA ILE A 179 -4.22 -19.15 16.69
C ILE A 179 -5.55 -19.01 17.41
N VAL A 180 -6.07 -17.80 17.53
CA VAL A 180 -7.31 -17.51 18.23
C VAL A 180 -8.21 -16.61 17.39
N LYS A 181 -9.52 -16.86 17.46
CA LYS A 181 -10.52 -15.88 17.02
C LYS A 181 -10.60 -14.78 18.09
N PRO A 182 -10.31 -13.50 17.73
CA PRO A 182 -10.42 -12.42 18.71
C PRO A 182 -11.88 -12.14 19.07
N GLU A 183 -12.13 -11.91 20.36
CA GLU A 183 -13.41 -11.43 20.87
C GLU A 183 -13.12 -10.33 21.90
N ASN A 184 -13.47 -9.09 21.58
CA ASN A 184 -13.20 -7.90 22.41
C ASN A 184 -11.71 -7.76 22.79
N VAL A 185 -10.82 -8.01 21.84
CA VAL A 185 -9.38 -7.88 22.01
C VAL A 185 -8.92 -6.58 21.36
N THR A 186 -8.12 -5.83 22.08
CA THR A 186 -7.37 -4.67 21.60
C THR A 186 -5.88 -4.91 21.76
N ILE A 187 -5.06 -3.94 21.39
CA ILE A 187 -3.63 -3.97 21.65
C ILE A 187 -3.28 -3.01 22.80
N LYS A 188 -2.16 -3.28 23.46
CA LYS A 188 -1.54 -2.39 24.45
C LYS A 188 -0.05 -2.22 24.17
N GLY A 189 0.46 -1.04 24.47
CA GLY A 189 1.88 -0.69 24.33
C GLY A 189 2.02 0.81 24.17
N ASP A 190 3.26 1.30 24.24
CA ASP A 190 3.54 2.74 24.13
C ASP A 190 3.76 3.20 22.70
N GLN A 191 4.07 2.30 21.80
CA GLN A 191 4.42 2.62 20.39
C GLN A 191 3.22 3.14 19.60
N TYR A 192 2.04 2.51 19.73
CA TYR A 192 0.84 2.85 18.99
C TYR A 192 -0.28 3.21 19.98
N LYS A 193 -0.49 4.52 20.21
CA LYS A 193 -1.54 5.02 21.11
C LYS A 193 -2.71 5.53 20.28
N LEU A 194 -3.80 4.79 20.32
CA LEU A 194 -5.06 5.12 19.66
C LEU A 194 -6.22 5.05 20.66
N ASP A 195 -7.41 5.50 20.23
CA ASP A 195 -8.64 5.23 20.98
C ASP A 195 -8.94 3.71 20.92
N ALA A 196 -9.42 3.11 22.00
CA ALA A 196 -9.65 1.67 22.11
C ALA A 196 -10.43 1.04 20.94
N LYS A 197 -11.39 1.77 20.37
CA LYS A 197 -12.14 1.34 19.18
C LYS A 197 -11.28 1.23 17.90
N ASP A 198 -10.15 1.91 17.87
CA ASP A 198 -9.23 1.96 16.72
C ASP A 198 -8.05 0.99 16.90
N GLU A 199 -7.93 0.39 18.10
CA GLU A 199 -6.93 -0.63 18.47
C GLU A 199 -7.47 -2.06 18.35
N GLU A 200 -8.66 -2.22 17.80
CA GLU A 200 -9.35 -3.51 17.69
C GLU A 200 -8.57 -4.52 16.87
N VAL A 201 -8.46 -5.73 17.39
CA VAL A 201 -7.93 -6.92 16.71
C VAL A 201 -9.07 -7.59 15.95
N LYS A 202 -8.97 -7.65 14.63
CA LYS A 202 -10.04 -8.16 13.75
C LYS A 202 -9.73 -9.59 13.27
N TYR A 203 -10.78 -10.36 13.07
CA TYR A 203 -10.85 -11.66 12.37
C TYR A 203 -9.95 -12.77 12.92
N PHE A 204 -8.67 -12.48 13.18
CA PHE A 204 -7.65 -13.50 13.40
C PHE A 204 -6.50 -12.94 14.23
N MET A 205 -5.95 -13.75 15.14
CA MET A 205 -4.77 -13.40 15.93
C MET A 205 -3.88 -14.62 16.19
N GLU A 206 -2.59 -14.40 16.13
CA GLU A 206 -1.52 -15.34 16.44
C GLU A 206 -0.89 -14.94 17.78
N LEU A 207 -0.73 -15.89 18.68
CA LEU A 207 -0.13 -15.63 19.99
C LEU A 207 1.41 -15.67 19.87
N LEU A 208 2.02 -14.53 19.56
CA LEU A 208 3.44 -14.46 19.27
C LEU A 208 4.28 -14.55 20.56
N THR A 209 5.31 -15.39 20.50
CA THR A 209 6.40 -15.47 21.49
C THR A 209 7.68 -15.02 20.79
N THR A 210 8.45 -14.14 21.42
CA THR A 210 9.67 -13.57 20.84
C THR A 210 10.93 -14.30 21.26
N ASP A 211 11.93 -14.31 20.41
CA ASP A 211 13.31 -14.61 20.80
C ASP A 211 13.90 -13.41 21.59
N SER A 212 15.03 -13.61 22.31
CA SER A 212 15.56 -12.65 23.29
C SER A 212 15.85 -11.25 22.75
N ASP A 213 16.24 -11.17 21.46
CA ASP A 213 16.70 -9.92 20.85
C ASP A 213 15.61 -9.22 20.02
N THR A 214 14.41 -9.79 19.99
CA THR A 214 13.27 -9.27 19.23
C THR A 214 12.50 -8.24 20.07
N GLU A 215 12.31 -7.05 19.52
CA GLU A 215 11.52 -5.99 20.15
C GLU A 215 10.02 -6.27 20.00
N VAL A 216 9.27 -6.06 21.08
CA VAL A 216 7.81 -6.12 21.08
C VAL A 216 7.27 -4.70 20.99
N LEU A 217 6.64 -4.37 19.85
CA LEU A 217 6.04 -3.05 19.63
C LEU A 217 4.63 -2.93 20.25
N ALA A 218 3.90 -4.03 20.34
CA ALA A 218 2.60 -4.11 21.01
C ALA A 218 2.31 -5.50 21.51
N TYR A 219 1.57 -5.58 22.62
CA TYR A 219 0.99 -6.80 23.17
C TYR A 219 -0.52 -6.81 22.95
N TYR A 220 -1.15 -7.98 23.04
CA TYR A 220 -2.61 -8.04 23.13
C TYR A 220 -3.09 -7.50 24.48
N ASP A 221 -4.15 -6.72 24.49
CA ASP A 221 -4.83 -6.33 25.72
C ASP A 221 -5.99 -7.28 26.01
N HIS A 222 -5.66 -8.32 26.76
CA HIS A 222 -6.60 -9.38 27.09
C HIS A 222 -6.18 -10.07 28.41
N PRO A 223 -7.11 -10.44 29.32
CA PRO A 223 -6.79 -11.03 30.61
C PRO A 223 -5.96 -12.32 30.53
N VAL A 224 -6.19 -13.15 29.50
CA VAL A 224 -5.52 -14.45 29.35
C VAL A 224 -4.32 -14.35 28.40
N TRP A 225 -4.42 -13.57 27.33
CA TRP A 225 -3.40 -13.53 26.27
C TRP A 225 -2.53 -12.29 26.30
N GLY A 226 -2.63 -11.48 27.34
CA GLY A 226 -1.91 -10.22 27.46
C GLY A 226 -0.38 -10.32 27.61
N ASN A 227 0.16 -11.53 27.72
CA ASN A 227 1.59 -11.80 27.74
C ASN A 227 2.16 -12.15 26.34
N TYR A 228 1.29 -12.32 25.33
CA TYR A 228 1.71 -12.59 23.96
C TYR A 228 1.87 -11.30 23.18
N ALA A 229 2.94 -11.23 22.38
CA ALA A 229 3.16 -10.12 21.49
C ALA A 229 2.14 -10.15 20.35
N ALA A 230 1.73 -8.96 19.92
CA ALA A 230 0.83 -8.73 18.80
C ALA A 230 1.60 -8.20 17.58
N ILE A 231 2.58 -7.32 17.80
CA ILE A 231 3.46 -6.75 16.78
C ILE A 231 4.90 -6.85 17.29
N THR A 232 5.78 -7.39 16.46
CA THR A 232 7.19 -7.57 16.80
C THR A 232 8.08 -6.96 15.72
N GLU A 233 9.30 -6.59 16.09
CA GLU A 233 10.32 -6.08 15.19
C GLU A 233 11.67 -6.71 15.53
N ASN A 234 12.36 -7.22 14.53
CA ASN A 234 13.64 -7.90 14.69
C ASN A 234 14.66 -7.38 13.70
N LYS A 235 15.87 -7.08 14.19
CA LYS A 235 17.04 -6.77 13.36
C LYS A 235 17.68 -8.08 12.93
N TYR A 236 17.82 -8.28 11.64
CA TYR A 236 18.46 -9.47 11.08
C TYR A 236 19.44 -9.10 9.98
N GLY A 237 20.70 -9.52 10.13
CA GLY A 237 21.76 -9.08 9.24
C GLY A 237 21.91 -7.56 9.26
N LYS A 238 21.69 -6.92 8.12
CA LYS A 238 21.69 -5.45 7.98
C LYS A 238 20.30 -4.85 7.93
N GLY A 239 19.26 -5.67 7.90
CA GLY A 239 17.88 -5.27 7.67
C GLY A 239 17.00 -5.35 8.89
N LEU A 240 15.71 -5.16 8.65
CA LEU A 240 14.69 -5.07 9.67
C LEU A 240 13.44 -5.84 9.22
N ALA A 241 12.89 -6.68 10.09
CA ALA A 241 11.65 -7.41 9.84
C ALA A 241 10.61 -7.08 10.93
N THR A 242 9.48 -6.56 10.50
CA THR A 242 8.30 -6.34 11.36
C THR A 242 7.28 -7.44 11.08
N TYR A 243 6.68 -7.99 12.11
CA TYR A 243 5.63 -8.99 11.98
C TYR A 243 4.37 -8.56 12.72
N ILE A 244 3.24 -8.54 12.01
CA ILE A 244 1.93 -8.17 12.54
C ILE A 244 1.11 -9.45 12.66
N GLY A 245 0.92 -9.95 13.88
CA GLY A 245 0.28 -11.25 14.16
C GLY A 245 -1.26 -11.26 14.12
N PHE A 246 -1.88 -10.20 13.61
CA PHE A 246 -3.35 -10.05 13.57
C PHE A 246 -3.79 -9.12 12.45
N MET A 247 -5.09 -9.02 12.19
CA MET A 247 -5.64 -8.02 11.30
C MET A 247 -5.95 -6.72 12.06
N PRO A 248 -5.18 -5.62 11.81
CA PRO A 248 -5.42 -4.33 12.45
C PRO A 248 -6.62 -3.59 11.86
N GLY A 249 -7.18 -2.64 12.61
CA GLY A 249 -8.07 -1.63 12.09
C GLY A 249 -7.34 -0.59 11.22
N ASP A 250 -8.06 0.13 10.38
CA ASP A 250 -7.49 1.05 9.37
C ASP A 250 -6.58 2.14 9.97
N LYS A 251 -6.95 2.70 11.11
CA LYS A 251 -6.12 3.72 11.77
C LYS A 251 -4.82 3.14 12.31
N LEU A 252 -4.88 1.94 12.88
CA LEU A 252 -3.70 1.25 13.40
C LEU A 252 -2.76 0.87 12.25
N ILE A 253 -3.27 0.40 11.11
CA ILE A 253 -2.46 0.19 9.89
C ILE A 253 -1.74 1.49 9.51
N GLY A 254 -2.43 2.63 9.56
CA GLY A 254 -1.84 3.94 9.28
C GLY A 254 -0.68 4.29 10.21
N GLU A 255 -0.84 4.10 11.53
CA GLU A 255 0.24 4.40 12.48
C GLU A 255 1.41 3.42 12.37
N ILE A 256 1.14 2.12 12.16
CA ILE A 256 2.19 1.13 11.90
C ILE A 256 3.01 1.54 10.67
N PHE A 257 2.36 1.83 9.55
CA PHE A 257 3.09 2.20 8.34
C PHE A 257 3.82 3.53 8.45
N LYS A 258 3.26 4.51 9.13
CA LYS A 258 3.95 5.78 9.41
C LYS A 258 5.25 5.56 10.20
N ASP A 259 5.24 4.68 11.19
CA ASP A 259 6.42 4.27 11.95
C ASP A 259 7.43 3.55 11.03
N GLN A 260 7.00 2.53 10.30
CA GLN A 260 7.86 1.74 9.44
C GLN A 260 8.47 2.57 8.29
N LEU A 261 7.71 3.49 7.70
CA LEU A 261 8.21 4.42 6.67
C LEU A 261 9.29 5.37 7.23
N LYS A 262 9.13 5.84 8.48
CA LYS A 262 10.16 6.65 9.13
C LYS A 262 11.44 5.85 9.37
N LYS A 263 11.33 4.61 9.86
CA LYS A 263 12.47 3.71 10.07
C LYS A 263 13.20 3.38 8.75
N ALA A 264 12.45 3.23 7.66
CA ALA A 264 13.00 3.02 6.33
C ALA A 264 13.52 4.30 5.64
N ASN A 265 13.47 5.48 6.28
CA ASN A 265 13.81 6.78 5.70
C ASN A 265 12.97 7.11 4.44
N LEU A 266 11.68 6.78 4.47
CA LEU A 266 10.73 6.99 3.38
C LEU A 266 9.65 8.02 3.72
N TRP A 267 9.72 8.66 4.89
CA TRP A 267 8.81 9.71 5.30
C TRP A 267 9.38 11.09 4.93
N GLY A 268 8.70 11.80 4.05
CA GLY A 268 9.13 13.11 3.55
C GLY A 268 7.97 14.08 3.33
N LYS A 269 8.21 15.12 2.55
CA LYS A 269 7.24 16.21 2.30
C LYS A 269 5.93 15.70 1.67
N ASP A 270 6.01 14.69 0.80
CA ASP A 270 4.84 14.11 0.15
C ASP A 270 3.93 13.42 1.19
N GLN A 271 4.51 12.74 2.19
CA GLN A 271 3.82 12.01 3.24
C GLN A 271 3.24 12.94 4.35
N GLU A 272 3.68 14.20 4.39
CA GLU A 272 3.09 15.22 5.28
C GLU A 272 1.74 15.76 4.75
N LEU A 273 1.45 15.53 3.47
CA LEU A 273 0.15 15.88 2.89
C LEU A 273 -0.89 14.84 3.30
N THR A 274 -2.04 15.33 3.72
CA THR A 274 -3.13 14.48 4.20
C THR A 274 -4.22 14.29 3.16
N PHE A 275 -4.79 13.09 3.08
CA PHE A 275 -6.00 12.86 2.30
C PHE A 275 -7.08 13.91 2.68
N PRO A 276 -7.79 14.50 1.71
CA PRO A 276 -7.98 14.08 0.32
C PRO A 276 -6.99 14.66 -0.71
N ILE A 277 -5.89 15.27 -0.28
CA ILE A 277 -4.83 15.71 -1.20
C ILE A 277 -3.93 14.51 -1.50
N ILE A 278 -3.88 14.13 -2.76
CA ILE A 278 -3.02 13.07 -3.28
C ILE A 278 -1.95 13.69 -4.17
N ILE A 279 -0.68 13.33 -3.92
CA ILE A 279 0.43 13.71 -4.76
C ILE A 279 0.99 12.50 -5.52
N LYS A 280 1.32 12.71 -6.78
CA LYS A 280 2.06 11.75 -7.60
C LYS A 280 3.29 12.42 -8.16
N THR A 281 4.46 11.91 -7.78
CA THR A 281 5.76 12.48 -8.15
C THR A 281 6.50 11.53 -9.08
N GLY A 282 7.18 12.08 -10.07
CA GLY A 282 8.04 11.33 -10.98
C GLY A 282 8.94 12.25 -11.79
N VAL A 283 9.67 11.67 -12.74
CA VAL A 283 10.60 12.38 -13.58
C VAL A 283 10.21 12.19 -15.04
N ASN A 284 10.21 13.27 -15.83
CA ASN A 284 9.92 13.23 -17.25
C ASN A 284 11.17 12.87 -18.09
N LYS A 285 11.02 12.75 -19.40
CA LYS A 285 12.12 12.46 -20.34
C LYS A 285 13.27 13.49 -20.29
N LYS A 286 12.98 14.74 -19.87
CA LYS A 286 13.96 15.82 -19.75
C LYS A 286 14.72 15.78 -18.41
N GLY A 287 14.45 14.81 -17.53
CA GLY A 287 15.02 14.73 -16.19
C GLY A 287 14.40 15.70 -15.18
N LYS A 288 13.31 16.36 -15.52
CA LYS A 288 12.59 17.29 -14.65
C LYS A 288 11.64 16.54 -13.73
N THR A 289 11.55 16.99 -12.48
CA THR A 289 10.55 16.47 -11.53
C THR A 289 9.17 17.03 -11.85
N ILE A 290 8.22 16.14 -12.04
CA ILE A 290 6.81 16.49 -12.26
C ILE A 290 6.01 16.03 -11.05
N ARG A 291 5.17 16.93 -10.51
CA ARG A 291 4.26 16.63 -9.41
C ARG A 291 2.82 16.90 -9.81
N TYR A 292 1.98 15.87 -9.65
CA TYR A 292 0.54 16.00 -9.78
C TYR A 292 -0.06 16.16 -8.40
N PHE A 293 -0.71 17.28 -8.13
CA PHE A 293 -1.50 17.52 -6.94
C PHE A 293 -2.97 17.31 -7.28
N LEU A 294 -3.60 16.35 -6.63
CA LEU A 294 -4.96 15.91 -6.91
C LEU A 294 -5.83 16.13 -5.67
N ASN A 295 -7.02 16.68 -5.86
CA ASN A 295 -8.01 16.82 -4.80
C ASN A 295 -9.09 15.76 -4.96
N TYR A 296 -9.08 14.73 -4.12
CA TYR A 296 -10.09 13.66 -4.13
C TYR A 296 -11.29 13.99 -3.24
N SER A 297 -11.81 15.22 -3.35
CA SER A 297 -13.02 15.62 -2.62
C SER A 297 -13.86 16.63 -3.38
N ALA A 298 -15.14 16.72 -2.98
CA ALA A 298 -16.09 17.72 -3.46
C ALA A 298 -15.89 19.11 -2.80
N LYS A 299 -14.83 19.30 -2.01
CA LYS A 299 -14.53 20.56 -1.34
C LYS A 299 -13.19 21.12 -1.84
N LYS A 300 -13.10 22.44 -1.95
CA LYS A 300 -11.83 23.11 -2.20
C LYS A 300 -10.81 22.76 -1.12
N GLN A 301 -9.58 22.43 -1.53
CA GLN A 301 -8.46 22.13 -0.65
C GLN A 301 -7.32 23.14 -0.87
N SER A 302 -6.54 23.38 0.16
CA SER A 302 -5.35 24.23 0.06
C SER A 302 -4.18 23.59 0.77
N LEU A 303 -2.97 23.81 0.26
CA LEU A 303 -1.72 23.33 0.84
C LEU A 303 -0.60 24.35 0.62
N ASP A 304 0.37 24.37 1.51
CA ASP A 304 1.61 25.11 1.31
C ASP A 304 2.54 24.31 0.39
N TYR A 305 2.96 24.92 -0.71
CA TYR A 305 3.88 24.30 -1.66
C TYR A 305 5.31 24.29 -1.09
N LYS A 306 5.76 23.16 -0.60
CA LYS A 306 7.06 23.01 0.11
C LYS A 306 8.23 22.61 -0.79
N TYR A 307 8.08 22.62 -2.11
CA TYR A 307 9.06 22.12 -3.07
C TYR A 307 9.82 23.26 -3.76
N GLY A 308 10.66 22.93 -4.74
CA GLY A 308 11.42 23.91 -5.50
C GLY A 308 10.54 24.82 -6.37
N LYS A 309 11.10 25.94 -6.84
CA LYS A 309 10.43 26.78 -7.82
C LYS A 309 10.03 25.94 -9.06
N GLY A 310 8.84 26.16 -9.57
CA GLY A 310 8.33 25.40 -10.72
C GLY A 310 7.34 26.16 -11.58
N SER A 311 6.86 25.50 -12.61
CA SER A 311 5.83 25.97 -13.53
C SER A 311 4.60 25.08 -13.43
N GLU A 312 3.43 25.67 -13.15
CA GLU A 312 2.16 24.99 -13.22
C GLU A 312 1.76 24.85 -14.71
N LEU A 313 1.71 23.63 -15.19
CA LEU A 313 1.67 23.33 -16.63
C LEU A 313 0.30 23.57 -17.26
N LEU A 314 -0.81 23.46 -16.52
CA LEU A 314 -2.15 23.63 -17.07
C LEU A 314 -2.47 25.11 -17.34
N LYS A 315 -2.02 26.02 -16.45
CA LYS A 315 -2.31 27.46 -16.50
C LYS A 315 -1.11 28.32 -16.89
N GLY A 316 0.08 27.74 -16.94
CA GLY A 316 1.33 28.46 -17.26
C GLY A 316 1.83 29.37 -16.16
N ALA A 317 1.38 29.19 -14.90
CA ALA A 317 1.76 30.05 -13.79
C ALA A 317 3.09 29.58 -13.15
N THR A 318 3.93 30.55 -12.74
CA THR A 318 5.11 30.24 -11.91
C THR A 318 4.69 30.03 -10.47
N ILE A 319 5.19 28.97 -9.85
CA ILE A 319 4.95 28.62 -8.45
C ILE A 319 6.26 28.74 -7.68
N GLN A 320 6.20 29.38 -6.50
CA GLN A 320 7.35 29.54 -5.59
C GLN A 320 7.19 28.65 -4.36
N SER A 321 8.32 28.26 -3.76
CA SER A 321 8.31 27.58 -2.46
C SER A 321 7.65 28.47 -1.40
N GLY A 322 6.80 27.88 -0.56
CA GLY A 322 5.99 28.60 0.44
C GLY A 322 4.69 29.21 -0.09
N GLN A 323 4.44 29.11 -1.39
CA GLN A 323 3.19 29.63 -1.96
C GLN A 323 2.01 28.73 -1.60
N LEU A 324 0.86 29.33 -1.26
CA LEU A 324 -0.39 28.60 -1.06
C LEU A 324 -0.93 28.11 -2.40
N LEU A 325 -1.06 26.82 -2.56
CA LEU A 325 -1.77 26.20 -3.67
C LEU A 325 -3.22 25.93 -3.29
N THR A 326 -4.13 26.21 -4.21
CA THR A 326 -5.56 25.95 -4.04
C THR A 326 -6.02 24.98 -5.14
N LEU A 327 -6.57 23.85 -4.74
CA LEU A 327 -7.13 22.82 -5.61
C LEU A 327 -8.66 22.91 -5.56
N GLU A 328 -9.27 23.12 -6.71
CA GLU A 328 -10.73 23.08 -6.83
C GLU A 328 -11.26 21.65 -6.53
N PRO A 329 -12.57 21.50 -6.24
CA PRO A 329 -13.17 20.17 -6.09
C PRO A 329 -12.85 19.27 -7.28
N TRP A 330 -12.33 18.05 -7.00
CA TRP A 330 -11.91 17.08 -8.02
C TRP A 330 -10.85 17.61 -8.99
N GLY A 331 -10.17 18.69 -8.62
CA GLY A 331 -9.21 19.38 -9.47
C GLY A 331 -7.81 18.79 -9.40
N VAL A 332 -7.01 19.15 -10.39
CA VAL A 332 -5.60 18.78 -10.51
C VAL A 332 -4.74 20.02 -10.81
N GLN A 333 -3.53 20.05 -10.25
CA GLN A 333 -2.43 20.93 -10.70
C GLN A 333 -1.22 20.07 -11.03
N ILE A 334 -0.55 20.39 -12.12
CA ILE A 334 0.65 19.68 -12.59
C ILE A 334 1.81 20.67 -12.57
N ILE A 335 2.80 20.42 -11.72
CA ILE A 335 3.93 21.32 -11.54
C ILE A 335 5.21 20.63 -11.99
N GLU A 336 5.92 21.26 -12.94
CA GLU A 336 7.29 20.93 -13.33
C GLU A 336 8.25 21.76 -12.47
N GLU A 337 9.13 21.11 -11.72
CA GLU A 337 10.20 21.80 -10.99
C GLU A 337 11.35 22.19 -11.94
N ASN A 338 11.89 23.38 -11.75
CA ASN A 338 12.97 23.94 -12.57
C ASN A 338 14.33 23.33 -12.24
#